data_e6115b3713cb7df0f1600d73a00a0fa7
#
_entry.id   e6115b3713cb7df0f1600d73a00a0fa7
#
_cell.length_a   1.000
_cell.length_b   1.000
_cell.length_c   1.000
_cell.angle_alpha   90.00
_cell.angle_beta   90.00
_cell.angle_gamma   90.00
#
_symmetry.space_group_name_H-M   'P 1'
#
loop_
_entity.id
_entity.type
_entity.pdbx_description
1 polymer ?
#
loop_
_entity_poly.entity_id
_entity_poly.type
_entity_poly.pdbx_seq_one_letter_code
_entity_poly.pdbx_strand_id
1 'polypeptide(L)'
;LFSCNDDMALGASKALHQAGLRIPQDVSLFGFDDAPSAKWLEPGLSTVYLPIDNMITTAIDQAIKLANEQPIETIPPFTGTLVLRESVTTGPFFK
;
A
#
# COMPACT_ATOMS: atom_id res chain seq x y z
N LEU A 1 -10.08 9.28 0.86
CA LEU A 1 -9.57 9.01 -0.49
C LEU A 1 -8.65 7.80 -0.45
N PHE A 2 -8.95 6.82 -1.27
CA PHE A 2 -8.08 5.65 -1.46
C PHE A 2 -7.36 5.76 -2.81
N SER A 3 -6.05 5.58 -2.78
CA SER A 3 -5.20 5.54 -3.97
C SER A 3 -4.73 4.10 -4.23
N CYS A 4 -4.66 3.72 -5.50
CA CYS A 4 -4.32 2.34 -5.89
C CYS A 4 -2.88 1.95 -5.54
N ASN A 5 -1.99 2.92 -5.35
CA ASN A 5 -0.65 2.72 -4.81
C ASN A 5 -0.14 3.99 -4.11
N ASP A 6 1.02 3.90 -3.49
CA ASP A 6 1.59 5.01 -2.72
C ASP A 6 2.09 6.16 -3.61
N ASP A 7 2.52 5.89 -4.83
CA ASP A 7 2.95 6.92 -5.78
C ASP A 7 1.75 7.78 -6.22
N MET A 8 0.61 7.15 -6.48
CA MET A 8 -0.64 7.87 -6.75
C MET A 8 -1.09 8.67 -5.53
N ALA A 9 -0.93 8.12 -4.32
CA ALA A 9 -1.23 8.83 -3.07
C ALA A 9 -0.36 10.08 -2.92
N LEU A 10 0.91 10.01 -3.31
CA LEU A 10 1.81 11.18 -3.29
C LEU A 10 1.29 12.29 -4.19
N GLY A 11 0.86 11.96 -5.42
CA GLY A 11 0.26 12.92 -6.34
C GLY A 11 -1.04 13.51 -5.79
N ALA A 12 -1.90 12.66 -5.21
CA ALA A 12 -3.15 13.09 -4.59
C ALA A 12 -2.89 14.02 -3.39
N SER A 13 -1.91 13.69 -2.55
CA SER A 13 -1.49 14.53 -1.42
C SER A 13 -1.09 15.94 -1.89
N LYS A 14 -0.31 16.01 -2.94
CA LYS A 14 0.11 17.30 -3.52
C LYS A 14 -1.10 18.10 -4.03
N ALA A 15 -2.01 17.45 -4.74
CA ALA A 15 -3.21 18.12 -5.26
C ALA A 15 -4.12 18.63 -4.15
N LEU A 16 -4.33 17.83 -3.10
CA LEU A 16 -5.12 18.23 -1.93
C LEU A 16 -4.47 19.44 -1.23
N HIS A 17 -3.17 19.40 -1.05
CA HIS A 17 -2.44 20.51 -0.44
C HIS A 17 -2.56 21.80 -1.26
N GLN A 18 -2.42 21.72 -2.58
CA GLN A 18 -2.58 22.86 -3.49
C GLN A 18 -4.02 23.40 -3.48
N ALA A 19 -5.00 22.56 -3.20
CA ALA A 19 -6.40 22.97 -3.04
C ALA A 19 -6.72 23.54 -1.64
N GLY A 20 -5.73 23.63 -0.74
CA GLY A 20 -5.92 24.10 0.62
C GLY A 20 -6.61 23.10 1.54
N LEU A 21 -6.66 21.83 1.15
CA LEU A 21 -7.26 20.75 1.96
C LEU A 21 -6.19 20.06 2.80
N ARG A 22 -6.52 19.86 4.07
CA ARG A 22 -5.62 19.25 5.04
C ARG A 22 -5.81 17.73 5.10
N ILE A 23 -4.71 17.00 5.24
CA ILE A 23 -4.70 15.57 5.48
C ILE A 23 -4.24 15.32 6.91
N PRO A 24 -4.99 14.62 7.75
CA PRO A 24 -6.26 13.94 7.50
C PRO A 24 -7.51 14.77 7.84
N GLN A 25 -7.37 16.03 8.27
CA GLN A 25 -8.47 16.80 8.88
C GLN A 25 -9.64 17.01 7.92
N ASP A 26 -9.36 17.33 6.68
CA ASP A 26 -10.38 17.55 5.64
C ASP A 26 -10.59 16.29 4.79
N VAL A 27 -9.52 15.56 4.48
CA VAL A 27 -9.56 14.34 3.67
C VAL A 27 -8.55 13.34 4.22
N SER A 28 -9.01 12.16 4.64
CA SER A 28 -8.13 11.04 4.92
C SER A 28 -7.58 10.46 3.61
N LEU A 29 -6.29 10.14 3.59
CA LEU A 29 -5.62 9.59 2.42
C LEU A 29 -5.01 8.21 2.75
N PHE A 30 -5.29 7.23 1.91
CA PHE A 30 -4.82 5.87 2.05
C PHE A 30 -4.20 5.37 0.75
N GLY A 31 -3.04 4.76 0.84
CA GLY A 31 -2.32 4.20 -0.31
C GLY A 31 -2.31 2.67 -0.31
N PHE A 32 -1.39 2.09 -1.05
CA PHE A 32 -1.18 0.65 -1.16
C PHE A 32 0.27 0.38 -1.57
N ASP A 33 0.92 -0.62 -1.02
CA ASP A 33 2.27 -1.16 -1.25
C ASP A 33 3.25 -0.94 -0.10
N ASP A 34 3.08 0.07 0.74
CA ASP A 34 4.06 0.51 1.74
C ASP A 34 5.43 0.79 1.12
N ALA A 35 5.43 1.62 0.08
CA ALA A 35 6.66 2.09 -0.55
C ALA A 35 7.57 2.77 0.50
N PRO A 36 8.89 2.72 0.33
CA PRO A 36 9.82 3.34 1.30
C PRO A 36 9.54 4.81 1.59
N SER A 37 8.98 5.54 0.62
CA SER A 37 8.61 6.95 0.77
C SER A 37 7.37 7.18 1.65
N ALA A 38 6.52 6.18 1.85
CA ALA A 38 5.24 6.35 2.55
C ALA A 38 5.40 6.90 3.97
N LYS A 39 6.40 6.44 4.71
CA LYS A 39 6.70 6.90 6.08
C LYS A 39 7.34 8.29 6.14
N TRP A 40 7.88 8.76 5.03
CA TRP A 40 8.55 10.07 4.94
C TRP A 40 7.63 11.19 4.47
N LEU A 41 6.42 10.85 4.04
CA LEU A 41 5.39 11.86 3.74
C LEU A 41 4.96 12.57 5.02
N GLU A 42 4.47 13.79 4.87
CA GLU A 42 3.92 14.57 5.98
C GLU A 42 2.49 15.00 5.64
N PRO A 43 1.49 14.43 6.31
CA PRO A 43 1.58 13.36 7.32
C PRO A 43 1.99 12.01 6.73
N GLY A 44 2.55 11.11 7.57
CA GLY A 44 2.92 9.76 7.15
C GLY A 44 1.75 9.02 6.54
N LEU A 45 1.97 8.35 5.41
CA LEU A 45 0.92 7.72 4.63
C LEU A 45 0.52 6.35 5.20
N SER A 46 -0.76 6.20 5.52
CA SER A 46 -1.37 4.91 5.81
C SER A 46 -1.50 4.10 4.53
N THR A 47 -1.19 2.82 4.59
CA THR A 47 -1.06 1.98 3.42
C THR A 47 -1.25 0.50 3.76
N VAL A 48 -1.08 -0.38 2.79
CA VAL A 48 -1.03 -1.82 2.98
C VAL A 48 0.36 -2.32 2.61
N TYR A 49 1.03 -2.96 3.56
CA TYR A 49 2.28 -3.67 3.31
C TYR A 49 2.01 -5.02 2.66
N LEU A 50 2.77 -5.33 1.62
CA LEU A 50 2.78 -6.65 0.99
C LEU A 50 4.15 -7.31 1.19
N PRO A 51 4.21 -8.63 1.44
CA PRO A 51 5.48 -9.36 1.58
C PRO A 51 6.12 -9.61 0.21
N ILE A 52 6.54 -8.55 -0.48
CA ILE A 52 6.98 -8.58 -1.88
C ILE A 52 8.17 -9.52 -2.07
N ASP A 53 9.14 -9.52 -1.16
CA ASP A 53 10.33 -10.38 -1.29
C ASP A 53 9.92 -11.86 -1.29
N ASN A 54 9.03 -12.27 -0.40
CA ASN A 54 8.51 -13.63 -0.36
C ASN A 54 7.68 -13.95 -1.60
N MET A 55 6.88 -13.01 -2.06
CA MET A 55 6.06 -13.18 -3.27
C MET A 55 6.96 -13.39 -4.50
N ILE A 56 8.00 -12.58 -4.66
CA ILE A 56 8.95 -12.67 -5.78
C ILE A 56 9.72 -14.00 -5.71
N THR A 57 10.26 -14.34 -4.56
CA THR A 57 11.02 -15.60 -4.36
C THR A 57 10.15 -16.79 -4.71
N THR A 58 8.92 -16.82 -4.24
CA THR A 58 7.96 -17.90 -4.51
C THR A 58 7.62 -17.96 -6.00
N ALA A 59 7.37 -16.82 -6.64
CA ALA A 59 7.05 -16.75 -8.06
C ALA A 59 8.20 -17.27 -8.94
N ILE A 60 9.43 -16.88 -8.63
CA ILE A 60 10.62 -17.35 -9.35
C ILE A 60 10.82 -18.86 -9.17
N ASP A 61 10.67 -19.37 -7.94
CA ASP A 61 10.79 -20.80 -7.66
C ASP A 61 9.78 -21.61 -8.47
N GLN A 62 8.52 -21.17 -8.51
CA GLN A 62 7.48 -21.83 -9.30
C GLN A 62 7.77 -21.75 -10.81
N ALA A 63 8.26 -20.63 -11.29
CA ALA A 63 8.62 -20.44 -12.70
C ALA A 63 9.76 -21.40 -13.12
N ILE A 64 10.77 -21.56 -12.28
CA ILE A 64 11.88 -22.49 -12.52
C ILE A 64 11.37 -23.93 -12.54
N LYS A 65 10.51 -24.32 -11.61
CA LYS A 65 9.90 -25.66 -11.58
C LYS A 65 9.09 -25.92 -12.86
N LEU A 66 8.29 -24.97 -13.29
CA LEU A 66 7.51 -25.08 -14.53
C LEU A 66 8.44 -25.24 -15.75
N ALA A 67 9.51 -24.45 -15.84
CA ALA A 67 10.47 -24.52 -16.93
C ALA A 67 11.18 -25.89 -16.99
N ASN A 68 11.37 -26.55 -15.86
CA ASN A 68 11.98 -27.89 -15.73
C ASN A 68 10.96 -29.03 -15.75
N GLU A 69 9.71 -28.74 -16.10
CA GLU A 69 8.63 -29.72 -16.13
C GLU A 69 8.42 -30.46 -14.78
N GLN A 70 8.73 -29.76 -13.68
CA GLN A 70 8.55 -30.28 -12.33
C GLN A 70 7.15 -29.93 -11.82
N PRO A 71 6.60 -30.74 -10.89
CA PRO A 71 5.31 -30.42 -10.25
C PRO A 71 5.40 -29.09 -9.49
N ILE A 72 4.34 -28.28 -9.60
CA ILE A 72 4.18 -27.08 -8.79
C ILE A 72 3.12 -27.34 -7.72
N GLU A 73 3.30 -26.70 -6.56
CA GLU A 73 2.36 -26.78 -5.46
C GLU A 73 1.38 -25.61 -5.51
N THR A 74 0.16 -25.85 -5.03
CA THR A 74 -0.77 -24.76 -4.76
C THR A 74 -0.26 -23.97 -3.57
N ILE A 75 -0.06 -22.66 -3.78
CA ILE A 75 0.44 -21.77 -2.75
C ILE A 75 -0.73 -20.99 -2.17
N PRO A 76 -0.87 -20.93 -0.82
CA PRO A 76 -1.87 -20.05 -0.20
C PRO A 76 -1.64 -18.59 -0.59
N PRO A 77 -2.71 -17.79 -0.70
CA PRO A 77 -2.56 -16.37 -0.97
C PRO A 77 -1.69 -15.68 0.08
N PHE A 78 -0.83 -14.76 -0.36
CA PHE A 78 -0.13 -13.88 0.55
C PHE A 78 -1.10 -12.86 1.15
N THR A 79 -0.90 -12.53 2.41
CA THR A 79 -1.76 -11.59 3.14
C THR A 79 -1.06 -10.25 3.27
N GLY A 80 -1.76 -9.18 2.92
CA GLY A 80 -1.31 -7.82 3.20
C GLY A 80 -1.50 -7.46 4.66
N THR A 81 -0.70 -6.52 5.13
CA THR A 81 -0.79 -5.97 6.50
C THR A 81 -1.16 -4.50 6.44
N LEU A 82 -2.19 -4.12 7.17
CA LEU A 82 -2.58 -2.72 7.29
C LEU A 82 -1.53 -1.94 8.09
N VAL A 83 -1.05 -0.86 7.51
CA VAL A 83 -0.08 0.05 8.15
C VAL A 83 -0.76 1.39 8.35
N LEU A 84 -1.16 1.68 9.57
CA LEU A 84 -1.83 2.95 9.91
C LEU A 84 -0.78 3.99 10.33
N ARG A 85 -0.83 5.13 9.68
CA ARG A 85 -0.04 6.32 9.98
C ARG A 85 -0.99 7.52 10.14
N GLU A 86 -0.45 8.71 10.11
CA GLU A 86 -1.19 9.93 10.45
C GLU A 86 -2.13 10.42 9.35
N SER A 87 -2.05 9.86 8.14
CA SER A 87 -2.84 10.32 6.98
C SER A 87 -4.32 9.97 7.03
N VAL A 88 -4.77 9.18 8.01
CA VAL A 88 -6.17 8.80 8.18
C VAL A 88 -6.65 9.15 9.58
N THR A 89 -7.93 9.49 9.68
CA THR A 89 -8.62 9.72 10.94
C THR A 89 -10.07 9.24 10.83
N THR A 90 -10.73 9.13 11.96
CA THR A 90 -12.17 8.81 11.98
C THR A 90 -12.97 9.93 11.32
N GLY A 91 -13.92 9.54 10.47
CA GLY A 91 -14.84 10.49 9.86
C GLY A 91 -15.83 11.06 10.87
N PRO A 92 -16.57 12.12 10.52
CA PRO A 92 -17.49 12.80 11.42
C PRO A 92 -18.64 11.91 11.90
N PHE A 93 -18.90 10.80 11.21
CA PHE A 93 -19.98 9.87 11.55
C PHE A 93 -19.54 8.73 12.48
N PHE A 94 -18.24 8.62 12.79
CA PHE A 94 -17.65 7.54 13.60
C PHE A 94 -16.90 8.12 14.80
N LYS A 95 -17.61 8.87 15.60
CA LYS A 95 -17.07 9.42 16.87
C LYS A 95 -17.18 8.40 18.00
#